data_d2d1b8081c5ed31898ce4b22b03b3e17
#
_entry.id   d2d1b8081c5ed31898ce4b22b03b3e17
#
_cell.length_a   1.000
_cell.length_b   1.000
_cell.length_c   1.000
_cell.angle_alpha   90.00
_cell.angle_beta   90.00
_cell.angle_gamma   90.00
#
_symmetry.space_group_name_H-M   'P 1'
#
loop_
_entity.id
_entity.type
_entity.pdbx_description
1 polymer ?
#
loop_
_entity_poly.entity_id
_entity_poly.type
_entity_poly.pdbx_seq_one_letter_code
_entity_poly.pdbx_strand_id
1 'polypeptide(L)'
;ITISLLRRDINFINKMTDGSIKLGEIHFNKSNYREFNPPGLPNFIKKLIKRFWMKQLICKLRSLERFIVLSHEDATEWTELNNVTVIHNPLSFIPESHSDCSRKQVIAVGRYMPQKGFDRLISAWKIVSQKHPDWILRIYGDGMREKLQKQIDTLDIGKTCILEHSVRNIIEKYCESSIFVLSSRFEGFGMVITEAMVCGVPPIAFACPCGPRDIIENNIDGILVKNGDIIGLADKICFLMENESVRKEMGIRARHNVERFKIENIALQWKNLFESVTN
;
A
#
# COMPACT_ATOMS: atom_id res chain seq x y z
N ILE A 1 -8.64 25.01 13.57
CA ILE A 1 -8.85 23.90 12.62
C ILE A 1 -9.07 22.63 13.40
N THR A 2 -10.07 21.84 13.01
CA THR A 2 -10.33 20.49 13.55
C THR A 2 -10.18 19.47 12.44
N ILE A 3 -9.36 18.44 12.66
CA ILE A 3 -9.11 17.37 11.68
C ILE A 3 -9.72 16.07 12.18
N SER A 4 -10.46 15.38 11.33
CA SER A 4 -11.01 14.05 11.57
C SER A 4 -10.36 13.02 10.67
N LEU A 5 -9.96 11.87 11.22
CA LEU A 5 -9.51 10.70 10.46
C LEU A 5 -10.66 9.88 9.86
N LEU A 6 -11.84 10.46 9.82
CA LEU A 6 -13.05 9.96 9.15
C LEU A 6 -13.42 8.49 9.42
N ARG A 7 -13.17 7.99 10.62
CA ARG A 7 -13.68 6.69 11.06
C ARG A 7 -15.13 6.82 11.56
N ARG A 8 -15.32 6.84 12.88
CA ARG A 8 -16.65 7.05 13.51
C ARG A 8 -17.00 8.52 13.71
N ASP A 9 -16.01 9.35 13.82
CA ASP A 9 -16.03 10.79 14.08
C ASP A 9 -16.60 11.62 12.93
N ILE A 10 -16.65 11.12 11.68
CA ILE A 10 -17.39 11.74 10.57
C ILE A 10 -18.87 12.02 10.92
N ASN A 11 -19.44 11.29 11.88
CA ASN A 11 -20.80 11.52 12.30
C ASN A 11 -20.96 12.71 13.27
N PHE A 12 -19.86 13.18 13.85
CA PHE A 12 -19.84 14.22 14.87
C PHE A 12 -19.21 15.52 14.41
N ILE A 13 -18.15 15.45 13.59
CA ILE A 13 -17.34 16.62 13.21
C ILE A 13 -18.19 17.77 12.66
N ASN A 14 -19.17 17.47 11.81
CA ASN A 14 -20.06 18.48 11.21
C ASN A 14 -21.12 19.01 12.18
N LYS A 15 -21.26 18.43 13.37
CA LYS A 15 -22.18 18.87 14.42
C LYS A 15 -21.50 19.77 15.46
N MET A 16 -20.18 19.92 15.38
CA MET A 16 -19.41 20.76 16.29
C MET A 16 -19.58 22.21 15.89
N THR A 17 -20.15 23.01 16.78
CA THR A 17 -20.44 24.46 16.60
C THR A 17 -19.41 25.35 17.29
N ASP A 18 -18.16 24.91 17.35
CA ASP A 18 -17.05 25.60 18.02
C ASP A 18 -16.35 26.67 17.15
N GLY A 19 -16.89 26.95 15.96
CA GLY A 19 -16.32 27.92 15.02
C GLY A 19 -15.05 27.43 14.28
N SER A 20 -14.57 26.21 14.56
CA SER A 20 -13.37 25.72 13.87
C SER A 20 -13.65 25.26 12.45
N ILE A 21 -12.67 25.44 11.57
CA ILE A 21 -12.65 24.91 10.20
C ILE A 21 -12.51 23.39 10.26
N LYS A 22 -13.37 22.66 9.57
CA LYS A 22 -13.44 21.19 9.62
C LYS A 22 -12.74 20.58 8.42
N LEU A 23 -11.72 19.78 8.66
CA LEU A 23 -11.01 18.98 7.67
C LEU A 23 -11.24 17.49 7.92
N GLY A 24 -11.23 16.68 6.88
CA GLY A 24 -11.34 15.24 7.01
C GLY A 24 -10.29 14.52 6.20
N GLU A 25 -9.61 13.55 6.79
CA GLU A 25 -8.61 12.71 6.15
C GLU A 25 -9.05 11.25 6.14
N ILE A 26 -8.85 10.56 5.02
CA ILE A 26 -9.25 9.16 4.85
C ILE A 26 -8.03 8.28 4.57
N HIS A 27 -7.94 7.12 5.26
CA HIS A 27 -6.87 6.14 5.11
C HIS A 27 -7.31 4.84 4.41
N PHE A 28 -8.45 4.88 3.73
CA PHE A 28 -8.96 3.78 2.90
C PHE A 28 -9.45 4.38 1.58
N ASN A 29 -9.53 3.57 0.53
CA ASN A 29 -10.06 4.05 -0.75
C ASN A 29 -11.59 4.00 -0.79
N LYS A 30 -12.20 4.80 -1.67
CA LYS A 30 -13.66 4.89 -1.86
C LYS A 30 -14.32 3.54 -2.07
N SER A 31 -13.72 2.67 -2.89
CA SER A 31 -14.28 1.38 -3.27
C SER A 31 -14.44 0.43 -2.09
N ASN A 32 -13.60 0.57 -1.05
CA ASN A 32 -13.58 -0.28 0.15
C ASN A 32 -14.27 0.35 1.37
N TYR A 33 -15.01 1.44 1.18
CA TYR A 33 -15.80 2.03 2.24
C TYR A 33 -16.91 1.06 2.69
N ARG A 34 -16.80 0.59 3.94
CA ARG A 34 -17.74 -0.36 4.59
C ARG A 34 -18.00 -1.61 3.73
N GLU A 35 -17.08 -2.58 3.79
CA GLU A 35 -17.37 -3.92 3.27
C GLU A 35 -18.60 -4.51 3.98
N PHE A 36 -19.71 -4.58 3.22
CA PHE A 36 -20.96 -5.16 3.68
C PHE A 36 -21.31 -6.36 2.81
N ASN A 37 -21.04 -7.54 3.33
CA ASN A 37 -21.33 -8.78 2.63
C ASN A 37 -21.91 -9.86 3.56
N PRO A 38 -23.06 -9.61 4.20
CA PRO A 38 -23.70 -10.59 5.07
C PRO A 38 -24.14 -11.81 4.25
N PRO A 39 -23.96 -13.03 4.78
CA PRO A 39 -24.49 -14.23 4.16
C PRO A 39 -26.02 -14.16 4.03
N GLY A 40 -26.56 -14.73 2.96
CA GLY A 40 -28.01 -14.82 2.74
C GLY A 40 -28.70 -13.56 2.21
N LEU A 41 -28.07 -12.40 2.16
CA LEU A 41 -28.68 -11.21 1.62
C LEU A 41 -28.53 -11.12 0.08
N PRO A 42 -29.60 -10.87 -0.69
CA PRO A 42 -29.54 -10.72 -2.14
C PRO A 42 -28.59 -9.59 -2.58
N ASN A 43 -27.85 -9.77 -3.68
CA ASN A 43 -26.83 -8.82 -4.15
C ASN A 43 -27.39 -7.43 -4.48
N PHE A 44 -28.65 -7.34 -4.96
CA PHE A 44 -29.26 -6.05 -5.25
C PHE A 44 -29.53 -5.24 -3.97
N ILE A 45 -29.93 -5.89 -2.87
CA ILE A 45 -30.14 -5.25 -1.58
C ILE A 45 -28.79 -4.76 -1.02
N LYS A 46 -27.72 -5.59 -1.11
CA LYS A 46 -26.36 -5.19 -0.73
C LYS A 46 -25.91 -3.93 -1.48
N LYS A 47 -26.18 -3.86 -2.80
CA LYS A 47 -25.88 -2.68 -3.63
C LYS A 47 -26.66 -1.44 -3.19
N LEU A 48 -27.96 -1.58 -2.89
CA LEU A 48 -28.79 -0.47 -2.41
C LEU A 48 -28.30 0.10 -1.09
N ILE A 49 -27.96 -0.76 -0.11
CA ILE A 49 -27.42 -0.37 1.18
C ILE A 49 -26.08 0.36 1.00
N LYS A 50 -25.16 -0.19 0.16
CA LYS A 50 -23.88 0.46 -0.15
C LYS A 50 -24.08 1.85 -0.80
N ARG A 51 -25.00 1.98 -1.75
CA ARG A 51 -25.33 3.28 -2.37
C ARG A 51 -25.88 4.27 -1.36
N PHE A 52 -26.76 3.83 -0.46
CA PHE A 52 -27.30 4.69 0.58
C PHE A 52 -26.20 5.19 1.53
N TRP A 53 -25.34 4.30 2.01
CA TRP A 53 -24.23 4.69 2.88
C TRP A 53 -23.22 5.60 2.19
N MET A 54 -22.91 5.32 0.91
CA MET A 54 -22.03 6.19 0.12
C MET A 54 -22.64 7.58 -0.05
N LYS A 55 -23.93 7.68 -0.36
CA LYS A 55 -24.64 8.95 -0.46
C LYS A 55 -24.61 9.73 0.85
N GLN A 56 -24.82 9.07 1.98
CA GLN A 56 -24.69 9.70 3.30
C GLN A 56 -23.26 10.18 3.57
N LEU A 57 -22.24 9.39 3.20
CA LEU A 57 -20.84 9.78 3.35
C LEU A 57 -20.53 11.02 2.51
N ILE A 58 -20.88 11.00 1.23
CA ILE A 58 -20.67 12.13 0.31
C ILE A 58 -21.31 13.42 0.84
N CYS A 59 -22.56 13.34 1.34
CA CYS A 59 -23.21 14.52 1.94
C CYS A 59 -22.40 15.08 3.12
N LYS A 60 -21.82 14.21 3.96
CA LYS A 60 -21.00 14.65 5.10
C LYS A 60 -19.66 15.21 4.67
N LEU A 61 -19.03 14.61 3.65
CA LEU A 61 -17.75 15.09 3.12
C LEU A 61 -17.87 16.44 2.42
N ARG A 62 -18.99 16.72 1.76
CA ARG A 62 -19.27 18.01 1.13
C ARG A 62 -19.30 19.18 2.11
N SER A 63 -19.66 18.93 3.36
CA SER A 63 -19.74 19.98 4.39
C SER A 63 -18.40 20.23 5.11
N LEU A 64 -17.36 19.50 4.77
CA LEU A 64 -16.00 19.78 5.20
C LEU A 64 -15.37 20.86 4.32
N GLU A 65 -14.50 21.69 4.89
CA GLU A 65 -13.74 22.67 4.11
C GLU A 65 -12.80 22.00 3.13
N ARG A 66 -12.09 20.96 3.57
CA ARG A 66 -11.27 20.11 2.70
C ARG A 66 -11.41 18.65 3.12
N PHE A 67 -11.40 17.81 2.10
CA PHE A 67 -11.37 16.35 2.24
C PHE A 67 -10.06 15.81 1.67
N ILE A 68 -9.22 15.27 2.54
CA ILE A 68 -7.87 14.83 2.23
C ILE A 68 -7.88 13.33 1.91
N VAL A 69 -7.27 12.96 0.80
CA VAL A 69 -7.02 11.58 0.34
C VAL A 69 -5.54 11.35 0.13
N LEU A 70 -5.12 10.09 0.15
CA LEU A 70 -3.69 9.74 0.20
C LEU A 70 -3.05 9.48 -1.19
N SER A 71 -3.84 9.47 -2.28
CA SER A 71 -3.33 9.22 -3.61
C SER A 71 -4.12 10.00 -4.67
N HIS A 72 -3.46 10.34 -5.77
CA HIS A 72 -4.12 10.98 -6.92
C HIS A 72 -5.17 10.03 -7.54
N GLU A 73 -4.87 8.71 -7.58
CA GLU A 73 -5.83 7.72 -8.07
C GLU A 73 -7.11 7.73 -7.24
N ASP A 74 -7.03 7.76 -5.88
CA ASP A 74 -8.24 7.82 -5.04
C ASP A 74 -8.98 9.15 -5.24
N ALA A 75 -8.27 10.26 -5.42
CA ALA A 75 -8.91 11.56 -5.68
C ALA A 75 -9.81 11.53 -6.92
N THR A 76 -9.41 10.83 -7.98
CA THR A 76 -10.22 10.70 -9.21
C THR A 76 -11.53 9.94 -9.01
N GLU A 77 -11.60 9.09 -8.00
CA GLU A 77 -12.80 8.33 -7.66
C GLU A 77 -13.89 9.20 -6.99
N TRP A 78 -13.53 10.34 -6.38
CA TRP A 78 -14.44 11.21 -5.64
C TRP A 78 -15.06 12.31 -6.52
N THR A 79 -15.56 11.94 -7.70
CA THR A 79 -16.10 12.86 -8.71
C THR A 79 -17.28 13.71 -8.24
N GLU A 80 -17.96 13.30 -7.16
CA GLU A 80 -19.09 14.03 -6.58
C GLU A 80 -18.65 15.17 -5.63
N LEU A 81 -17.35 15.26 -5.34
CA LEU A 81 -16.76 16.24 -4.42
C LEU A 81 -15.84 17.21 -5.18
N ASN A 82 -15.88 18.46 -4.80
CA ASN A 82 -15.02 19.53 -5.33
C ASN A 82 -14.04 20.11 -4.29
N ASN A 83 -14.04 19.54 -3.09
CA ASN A 83 -13.18 19.92 -1.98
C ASN A 83 -12.10 18.88 -1.66
N VAL A 84 -11.76 18.01 -2.61
CA VAL A 84 -10.75 16.97 -2.46
C VAL A 84 -9.35 17.56 -2.60
N THR A 85 -8.46 17.16 -1.72
CA THR A 85 -7.03 17.52 -1.74
C THR A 85 -6.21 16.27 -1.53
N VAL A 86 -5.13 16.11 -2.29
CA VAL A 86 -4.20 14.97 -2.11
C VAL A 86 -3.06 15.41 -1.22
N ILE A 87 -2.84 14.69 -0.13
CA ILE A 87 -1.64 14.77 0.71
C ILE A 87 -1.23 13.36 1.06
N HIS A 88 -0.05 12.96 0.61
CA HIS A 88 0.47 11.61 0.82
C HIS A 88 0.89 11.38 2.27
N ASN A 89 0.98 10.10 2.67
CA ASN A 89 1.61 9.76 3.94
C ASN A 89 3.12 10.05 3.88
N PRO A 90 3.72 10.56 4.97
CA PRO A 90 5.16 10.70 5.07
C PRO A 90 5.86 9.34 5.22
N LEU A 91 7.17 9.31 5.00
CA LEU A 91 8.02 8.18 5.34
C LEU A 91 7.89 7.84 6.83
N SER A 92 7.77 6.54 7.13
CA SER A 92 7.66 6.04 8.51
C SER A 92 8.97 6.17 9.28
N PHE A 93 10.10 6.12 8.55
CA PHE A 93 11.46 6.16 9.09
C PHE A 93 12.47 6.53 8.00
N ILE A 94 13.68 6.84 8.42
CA ILE A 94 14.87 6.98 7.57
C ILE A 94 15.90 5.98 8.10
N PRO A 95 16.38 5.01 7.30
CA PRO A 95 17.32 4.00 7.76
C PRO A 95 18.74 4.59 7.87
N GLU A 96 19.55 4.05 8.79
CA GLU A 96 20.98 4.40 8.90
C GLU A 96 21.84 3.73 7.82
N SER A 97 21.40 2.57 7.32
CA SER A 97 22.07 1.82 6.26
C SER A 97 21.06 1.40 5.20
N HIS A 98 21.56 1.04 4.03
CA HIS A 98 20.72 0.68 2.88
C HIS A 98 21.11 -0.69 2.35
N SER A 99 20.18 -1.36 1.65
CA SER A 99 20.48 -2.59 0.93
C SER A 99 21.42 -2.30 -0.24
N ASP A 100 22.40 -3.16 -0.45
CA ASP A 100 23.21 -3.23 -1.66
C ASP A 100 22.59 -4.14 -2.74
N CYS A 101 21.44 -4.70 -2.44
CA CYS A 101 20.69 -5.63 -3.29
C CYS A 101 21.50 -6.88 -3.74
N SER A 102 22.49 -7.31 -2.95
CA SER A 102 23.35 -8.46 -3.30
C SER A 102 22.82 -9.80 -2.77
N ARG A 103 22.02 -9.77 -1.67
CA ARG A 103 21.51 -10.99 -1.05
C ARG A 103 20.41 -11.63 -1.90
N LYS A 104 20.42 -12.95 -1.98
CA LYS A 104 19.38 -13.74 -2.69
C LYS A 104 18.11 -13.84 -1.85
N GLN A 105 17.54 -12.68 -1.50
CA GLN A 105 16.36 -12.57 -0.65
C GLN A 105 15.34 -11.58 -1.23
N VAL A 106 14.09 -12.06 -1.29
CA VAL A 106 12.90 -11.26 -1.60
C VAL A 106 12.10 -11.07 -0.32
N ILE A 107 11.61 -9.87 -0.10
CA ILE A 107 10.80 -9.53 1.08
C ILE A 107 9.41 -9.07 0.67
N ALA A 108 8.40 -9.49 1.45
CA ALA A 108 7.07 -8.93 1.45
C ALA A 108 6.64 -8.66 2.90
N VAL A 109 5.90 -7.56 3.12
CA VAL A 109 5.53 -7.11 4.47
C VAL A 109 4.05 -6.75 4.52
N GLY A 110 3.36 -7.23 5.55
CA GLY A 110 1.96 -6.85 5.77
C GLY A 110 1.18 -7.86 6.59
N ARG A 111 0.00 -7.48 7.03
CA ARG A 111 -0.90 -8.39 7.76
C ARG A 111 -1.31 -9.58 6.89
N TYR A 112 -1.34 -10.78 7.45
CA TYR A 112 -1.82 -11.99 6.78
C TYR A 112 -3.35 -11.95 6.62
N MET A 113 -3.79 -11.10 5.70
CA MET A 113 -5.20 -10.86 5.36
C MET A 113 -5.41 -10.96 3.85
N PRO A 114 -6.63 -11.31 3.38
CA PRO A 114 -6.92 -11.42 1.95
C PRO A 114 -6.56 -10.17 1.14
N GLN A 115 -6.68 -8.98 1.75
CA GLN A 115 -6.29 -7.71 1.14
C GLN A 115 -4.86 -7.71 0.62
N LYS A 116 -3.91 -8.24 1.40
CA LYS A 116 -2.47 -8.22 1.07
C LYS A 116 -2.08 -9.20 -0.04
N GLY A 117 -2.98 -10.14 -0.40
CA GLY A 117 -2.81 -10.99 -1.57
C GLY A 117 -1.63 -11.95 -1.52
N PHE A 118 -1.15 -12.32 -0.33
CA PHE A 118 -0.02 -13.24 -0.19
C PHE A 118 -0.29 -14.62 -0.80
N ASP A 119 -1.54 -15.02 -0.92
CA ASP A 119 -1.95 -16.20 -1.69
C ASP A 119 -1.53 -16.12 -3.17
N ARG A 120 -1.61 -14.91 -3.77
CA ARG A 120 -1.15 -14.66 -5.14
C ARG A 120 0.38 -14.66 -5.23
N LEU A 121 1.05 -14.06 -4.23
CA LEU A 121 2.51 -14.03 -4.17
C LEU A 121 3.08 -15.46 -4.01
N ILE A 122 2.51 -16.28 -3.12
CA ILE A 122 2.91 -17.66 -2.93
C ILE A 122 2.74 -18.46 -4.23
N SER A 123 1.65 -18.23 -4.99
CA SER A 123 1.45 -18.87 -6.29
C SER A 123 2.49 -18.41 -7.32
N ALA A 124 2.84 -17.11 -7.36
CA ALA A 124 3.92 -16.60 -8.21
C ALA A 124 5.27 -17.18 -7.80
N TRP A 125 5.52 -17.27 -6.49
CA TRP A 125 6.76 -17.81 -5.96
C TRP A 125 6.99 -19.30 -6.31
N LYS A 126 5.95 -20.09 -6.48
CA LYS A 126 6.07 -21.47 -7.00
C LYS A 126 6.77 -21.49 -8.37
N ILE A 127 6.45 -20.55 -9.24
CA ILE A 127 7.09 -20.42 -10.57
C ILE A 127 8.54 -19.96 -10.41
N VAL A 128 8.78 -18.96 -9.56
CA VAL A 128 10.10 -18.40 -9.30
C VAL A 128 11.04 -19.43 -8.70
N SER A 129 10.60 -20.15 -7.66
CA SER A 129 11.43 -21.13 -6.94
C SER A 129 11.87 -22.33 -7.79
N GLN A 130 11.17 -22.63 -8.87
CA GLN A 130 11.57 -23.65 -9.83
C GLN A 130 12.76 -23.21 -10.71
N LYS A 131 12.83 -21.89 -11.02
CA LYS A 131 13.91 -21.31 -11.82
C LYS A 131 15.10 -20.89 -10.95
N HIS A 132 14.84 -20.38 -9.75
CA HIS A 132 15.81 -19.80 -8.81
C HIS A 132 15.69 -20.44 -7.42
N PRO A 133 16.04 -21.73 -7.23
CA PRO A 133 15.88 -22.46 -5.97
C PRO A 133 16.80 -21.97 -4.84
N ASP A 134 17.78 -21.14 -5.15
CA ASP A 134 18.74 -20.54 -4.25
C ASP A 134 18.29 -19.17 -3.69
N TRP A 135 17.15 -18.65 -4.14
CA TRP A 135 16.53 -17.44 -3.60
C TRP A 135 15.46 -17.78 -2.56
N ILE A 136 15.30 -16.91 -1.56
CA ILE A 136 14.35 -17.08 -0.47
C ILE A 136 13.36 -15.90 -0.48
N LEU A 137 12.06 -16.21 -0.44
CA LEU A 137 11.01 -15.25 -0.13
C LEU A 137 10.72 -15.31 1.37
N ARG A 138 10.83 -14.16 2.05
CA ARG A 138 10.37 -13.98 3.43
C ARG A 138 9.18 -13.04 3.46
N ILE A 139 8.09 -13.49 4.05
CA ILE A 139 6.86 -12.70 4.21
C ILE A 139 6.70 -12.38 5.69
N TYR A 140 6.84 -11.11 6.06
CA TYR A 140 6.75 -10.66 7.45
C TYR A 140 5.36 -10.15 7.78
N GLY A 141 4.77 -10.69 8.84
CA GLY A 141 3.47 -10.25 9.32
C GLY A 141 2.79 -11.20 10.27
N ASP A 142 1.59 -10.81 10.70
CA ASP A 142 0.73 -11.62 11.55
C ASP A 142 -0.71 -11.64 11.02
N GLY A 143 -1.51 -12.60 11.47
CA GLY A 143 -2.91 -12.78 11.09
C GLY A 143 -3.23 -14.21 10.67
N MET A 144 -3.85 -14.40 9.51
CA MET A 144 -4.35 -15.69 9.01
C MET A 144 -3.22 -16.58 8.45
N ARG A 145 -2.23 -16.89 9.28
CA ARG A 145 -1.01 -17.62 8.92
C ARG A 145 -1.29 -19.04 8.42
N GLU A 146 -2.16 -19.78 9.09
CA GLU A 146 -2.41 -21.20 8.81
C GLU A 146 -2.84 -21.45 7.36
N LYS A 147 -3.70 -20.57 6.82
CA LYS A 147 -4.17 -20.68 5.44
C LYS A 147 -3.03 -20.53 4.43
N LEU A 148 -2.12 -19.59 4.67
CA LEU A 148 -0.96 -19.36 3.82
C LEU A 148 0.06 -20.50 3.95
N GLN A 149 0.30 -20.99 5.18
CA GLN A 149 1.19 -22.11 5.41
C GLN A 149 0.70 -23.36 4.69
N LYS A 150 -0.60 -23.67 4.79
CA LYS A 150 -1.19 -24.80 4.07
C LYS A 150 -0.98 -24.70 2.54
N GLN A 151 -1.04 -23.50 1.98
CA GLN A 151 -0.76 -23.29 0.55
C GLN A 151 0.71 -23.54 0.23
N ILE A 152 1.65 -23.07 1.06
CA ILE A 152 3.09 -23.30 0.92
C ILE A 152 3.39 -24.80 0.96
N ASP A 153 2.81 -25.52 1.92
CA ASP A 153 2.99 -26.97 2.09
C ASP A 153 2.41 -27.74 0.89
N THR A 154 1.21 -27.37 0.42
CA THR A 154 0.57 -27.99 -0.75
C THR A 154 1.39 -27.78 -2.03
N LEU A 155 2.07 -26.66 -2.17
CA LEU A 155 2.92 -26.34 -3.32
C LEU A 155 4.35 -26.89 -3.18
N ASP A 156 4.72 -27.47 -2.04
CA ASP A 156 6.06 -27.98 -1.73
C ASP A 156 7.16 -26.94 -1.98
N ILE A 157 6.99 -25.75 -1.40
CA ILE A 157 7.95 -24.61 -1.52
C ILE A 157 8.45 -24.11 -0.16
N GLY A 158 8.22 -24.85 0.91
CA GLY A 158 8.57 -24.45 2.28
C GLY A 158 10.06 -24.18 2.51
N LYS A 159 10.94 -24.72 1.66
CA LYS A 159 12.37 -24.45 1.74
C LYS A 159 12.75 -23.05 1.26
N THR A 160 11.95 -22.44 0.40
CA THR A 160 12.26 -21.13 -0.26
C THR A 160 11.21 -20.05 0.00
N CYS A 161 10.03 -20.40 0.57
CA CYS A 161 8.97 -19.47 0.93
C CYS A 161 8.68 -19.58 2.42
N ILE A 162 9.07 -18.56 3.19
CA ILE A 162 9.03 -18.58 4.65
C ILE A 162 8.08 -17.50 5.14
N LEU A 163 7.10 -17.89 5.96
CA LEU A 163 6.27 -16.97 6.71
C LEU A 163 6.98 -16.58 8.01
N GLU A 164 7.18 -15.31 8.21
CA GLU A 164 7.78 -14.76 9.42
C GLU A 164 6.71 -14.06 10.27
N HIS A 165 6.98 -13.90 11.56
CA HIS A 165 6.18 -13.02 12.40
C HIS A 165 6.52 -11.54 12.16
N SER A 166 5.64 -10.65 12.59
CA SER A 166 5.97 -9.23 12.64
C SER A 166 7.17 -9.00 13.58
N VAL A 167 8.09 -8.16 13.16
CA VAL A 167 9.31 -7.82 13.92
C VAL A 167 9.29 -6.35 14.31
N ARG A 168 9.94 -6.00 15.42
CA ARG A 168 10.04 -4.60 15.87
C ARG A 168 10.94 -3.77 14.95
N ASN A 169 12.04 -4.36 14.47
CA ASN A 169 12.97 -3.71 13.57
C ASN A 169 12.83 -4.28 12.15
N ILE A 170 11.81 -3.85 11.43
CA ILE A 170 11.59 -4.27 10.02
C ILE A 170 12.62 -3.64 9.07
N ILE A 171 13.26 -2.55 9.47
CA ILE A 171 14.27 -1.83 8.68
C ILE A 171 15.43 -2.75 8.33
N GLU A 172 15.95 -3.49 9.31
CA GLU A 172 17.01 -4.48 9.06
C GLU A 172 16.59 -5.51 8.01
N LYS A 173 15.33 -5.96 8.05
CA LYS A 173 14.82 -6.98 7.12
C LYS A 173 14.68 -6.45 5.71
N TYR A 174 14.32 -5.18 5.56
CA TYR A 174 14.41 -4.51 4.25
C TYR A 174 15.87 -4.43 3.79
N CYS A 175 16.80 -3.93 4.62
CA CYS A 175 18.21 -3.80 4.26
C CYS A 175 18.90 -5.14 3.97
N GLU A 176 18.41 -6.25 4.52
CA GLU A 176 18.86 -7.61 4.22
C GLU A 176 18.28 -8.19 2.92
N SER A 177 17.42 -7.46 2.22
CA SER A 177 16.68 -7.96 1.05
C SER A 177 17.09 -7.23 -0.22
N SER A 178 16.93 -7.88 -1.36
CA SER A 178 17.31 -7.33 -2.68
C SER A 178 16.12 -6.94 -3.54
N ILE A 179 14.94 -7.44 -3.25
CA ILE A 179 13.69 -7.16 -3.98
C ILE A 179 12.56 -7.11 -2.97
N PHE A 180 11.71 -6.10 -3.05
CA PHE A 180 10.44 -6.05 -2.31
C PHE A 180 9.27 -6.38 -3.23
N VAL A 181 8.26 -7.12 -2.74
CA VAL A 181 7.07 -7.45 -3.53
C VAL A 181 5.79 -7.05 -2.80
N LEU A 182 4.94 -6.27 -3.50
CA LEU A 182 3.58 -5.98 -3.08
C LEU A 182 2.56 -6.73 -3.94
N SER A 183 1.85 -7.67 -3.35
CA SER A 183 0.83 -8.49 -4.01
C SER A 183 -0.61 -8.11 -3.69
N SER A 184 -0.81 -6.96 -3.06
CA SER A 184 -2.10 -6.50 -2.54
C SER A 184 -3.19 -6.43 -3.60
N ARG A 185 -4.42 -6.70 -3.20
CA ARG A 185 -5.62 -6.53 -4.01
C ARG A 185 -6.03 -5.07 -4.12
N PHE A 186 -5.79 -4.31 -3.07
CA PHE A 186 -6.00 -2.86 -2.97
C PHE A 186 -5.21 -2.31 -1.77
N GLU A 187 -4.88 -1.02 -1.82
CA GLU A 187 -4.22 -0.28 -0.75
C GLU A 187 -4.99 1.03 -0.43
N GLY A 188 -4.61 1.69 0.64
CA GLY A 188 -4.97 3.09 0.87
C GLY A 188 -3.90 4.03 0.33
N PHE A 189 -2.62 3.66 0.53
CA PHE A 189 -1.44 4.34 0.00
C PHE A 189 -0.34 3.33 -0.35
N GLY A 190 -0.03 2.41 0.58
CA GLY A 190 1.03 1.42 0.38
C GLY A 190 2.35 1.80 1.04
N MET A 191 2.33 2.24 2.29
CA MET A 191 3.52 2.67 3.06
C MET A 191 4.68 1.68 2.99
N VAL A 192 4.40 0.37 2.96
CA VAL A 192 5.44 -0.66 2.83
C VAL A 192 6.26 -0.58 1.53
N ILE A 193 5.71 0.08 0.47
CA ILE A 193 6.47 0.38 -0.75
C ILE A 193 7.51 1.48 -0.43
N THR A 194 7.08 2.57 0.18
CA THR A 194 7.97 3.68 0.54
C THR A 194 9.02 3.26 1.56
N GLU A 195 8.68 2.35 2.47
CA GLU A 195 9.60 1.72 3.42
C GLU A 195 10.68 0.89 2.73
N ALA A 196 10.32 0.07 1.74
CA ALA A 196 11.29 -0.68 0.94
C ALA A 196 12.19 0.26 0.11
N MET A 197 11.59 1.25 -0.54
CA MET A 197 12.32 2.21 -1.38
C MET A 197 13.33 3.02 -0.58
N VAL A 198 12.97 3.51 0.61
CA VAL A 198 13.91 4.28 1.46
C VAL A 198 15.07 3.43 1.95
N CYS A 199 14.88 2.10 2.09
CA CYS A 199 15.94 1.14 2.38
C CYS A 199 16.78 0.78 1.13
N GLY A 200 16.50 1.33 -0.05
CA GLY A 200 17.21 1.04 -1.28
C GLY A 200 16.80 -0.28 -1.95
N VAL A 201 15.65 -0.84 -1.59
CA VAL A 201 15.13 -2.09 -2.12
C VAL A 201 14.11 -1.80 -3.21
N PRO A 202 14.36 -2.17 -4.49
CA PRO A 202 13.45 -1.90 -5.58
C PRO A 202 12.13 -2.68 -5.41
N PRO A 203 10.97 -2.00 -5.50
CA PRO A 203 9.68 -2.64 -5.38
C PRO A 203 9.20 -3.24 -6.72
N ILE A 204 8.60 -4.43 -6.64
CA ILE A 204 7.70 -4.97 -7.67
C ILE A 204 6.30 -5.00 -7.07
N ALA A 205 5.34 -4.32 -7.67
CA ALA A 205 4.00 -4.22 -7.12
C ALA A 205 2.92 -4.54 -8.14
N PHE A 206 1.86 -5.21 -7.72
CA PHE A 206 0.64 -5.13 -8.51
C PHE A 206 0.16 -3.68 -8.58
N ALA A 207 -0.19 -3.22 -9.77
CA ALA A 207 -0.86 -1.95 -10.00
C ALA A 207 -2.31 -2.04 -9.47
N CYS A 208 -2.45 -2.37 -8.17
CA CYS A 208 -3.74 -2.44 -7.50
C CYS A 208 -4.29 -1.04 -7.25
N PRO A 209 -5.62 -0.89 -7.01
CA PRO A 209 -6.21 0.40 -6.69
C PRO A 209 -5.54 1.07 -5.50
N CYS A 210 -5.24 2.34 -5.67
CA CYS A 210 -4.71 3.35 -4.74
C CYS A 210 -3.31 3.04 -4.19
N GLY A 211 -2.37 3.89 -4.54
CA GLY A 211 -1.03 3.98 -3.98
C GLY A 211 0.11 3.52 -4.88
N PRO A 212 0.19 2.26 -5.37
CA PRO A 212 1.37 1.82 -6.11
C PRO A 212 1.72 2.69 -7.34
N ARG A 213 0.70 3.20 -8.07
CA ARG A 213 0.90 4.10 -9.22
C ARG A 213 1.30 5.52 -8.83
N ASP A 214 1.00 5.96 -7.62
CA ASP A 214 1.42 7.25 -7.09
C ASP A 214 2.85 7.20 -6.52
N ILE A 215 3.32 6.00 -6.13
CA ILE A 215 4.61 5.81 -5.48
C ILE A 215 5.69 5.37 -6.47
N ILE A 216 5.37 4.43 -7.37
CA ILE A 216 6.34 3.78 -8.25
C ILE A 216 6.33 4.43 -9.63
N GLU A 217 7.47 4.91 -10.06
CA GLU A 217 7.74 5.27 -11.45
C GLU A 217 8.20 4.02 -12.21
N ASN A 218 7.25 3.46 -13.00
CA ASN A 218 7.40 2.14 -13.60
C ASN A 218 8.66 1.98 -14.46
N ASN A 219 9.43 0.93 -14.21
CA ASN A 219 10.71 0.59 -14.82
C ASN A 219 11.86 1.58 -14.51
N ILE A 220 11.67 2.55 -13.62
CA ILE A 220 12.69 3.50 -13.18
C ILE A 220 13.12 3.21 -11.75
N ASP A 221 12.21 3.29 -10.80
CA ASP A 221 12.46 3.09 -9.36
C ASP A 221 11.75 1.86 -8.79
N GLY A 222 11.03 1.12 -9.64
CA GLY A 222 10.32 -0.11 -9.34
C GLY A 222 9.57 -0.63 -10.55
N ILE A 223 8.84 -1.72 -10.40
CA ILE A 223 8.09 -2.34 -11.48
C ILE A 223 6.62 -2.49 -11.10
N LEU A 224 5.73 -1.98 -11.96
CA LEU A 224 4.29 -2.18 -11.85
C LEU A 224 3.83 -3.33 -12.74
N VAL A 225 3.14 -4.30 -12.14
CA VAL A 225 2.56 -5.46 -12.81
C VAL A 225 1.04 -5.32 -12.80
N LYS A 226 0.37 -5.76 -13.86
CA LYS A 226 -1.10 -5.75 -13.92
C LYS A 226 -1.69 -6.45 -12.69
N ASN A 227 -2.68 -5.81 -12.04
CA ASN A 227 -3.27 -6.36 -10.81
C ASN A 227 -3.82 -7.77 -11.01
N GLY A 228 -3.27 -8.73 -10.25
CA GLY A 228 -3.66 -10.13 -10.28
C GLY A 228 -2.98 -10.98 -11.36
N ASP A 229 -2.08 -10.42 -12.15
CA ASP A 229 -1.26 -11.16 -13.11
C ASP A 229 -0.12 -11.90 -12.38
N ILE A 230 -0.40 -13.11 -11.94
CA ILE A 230 0.52 -13.96 -11.16
C ILE A 230 1.75 -14.33 -11.99
N ILE A 231 1.57 -14.62 -13.27
CA ILE A 231 2.66 -15.01 -14.18
C ILE A 231 3.55 -13.80 -14.43
N GLY A 232 2.97 -12.64 -14.77
CA GLY A 232 3.73 -11.41 -14.95
C GLY A 232 4.47 -11.00 -13.68
N LEU A 233 3.91 -11.24 -12.47
CA LEU A 233 4.61 -11.00 -11.22
C LEU A 233 5.83 -11.91 -11.08
N ALA A 234 5.70 -13.20 -11.35
CA ALA A 234 6.80 -14.16 -11.31
C ALA A 234 7.90 -13.78 -12.31
N ASP A 235 7.54 -13.42 -13.54
CA ASP A 235 8.50 -13.03 -14.58
C ASP A 235 9.29 -11.78 -14.20
N LYS A 236 8.63 -10.76 -13.57
CA LYS A 236 9.34 -9.55 -13.13
C LYS A 236 10.25 -9.80 -11.93
N ILE A 237 9.87 -10.73 -11.03
CA ILE A 237 10.74 -11.18 -9.94
C ILE A 237 11.99 -11.87 -10.53
N CYS A 238 11.82 -12.85 -11.42
CA CYS A 238 12.94 -13.51 -12.11
C CYS A 238 13.83 -12.51 -12.86
N PHE A 239 13.22 -11.56 -13.57
CA PHE A 239 13.96 -10.52 -14.29
C PHE A 239 14.91 -9.74 -13.37
N LEU A 240 14.44 -9.27 -12.21
CA LEU A 240 15.33 -8.56 -11.27
C LEU A 240 16.33 -9.50 -10.58
N MET A 241 16.05 -10.78 -10.42
CA MET A 241 17.00 -11.77 -9.91
C MET A 241 18.17 -11.97 -10.89
N GLU A 242 17.87 -12.09 -12.15
CA GLU A 242 18.83 -12.37 -13.23
C GLU A 242 19.65 -11.13 -13.63
N ASN A 243 19.14 -9.92 -13.36
CA ASN A 243 19.77 -8.67 -13.78
C ASN A 243 20.21 -7.84 -12.58
N GLU A 244 21.34 -8.24 -11.96
CA GLU A 244 21.83 -7.61 -10.72
C GLU A 244 22.12 -6.12 -10.88
N SER A 245 22.73 -5.70 -11.98
CA SER A 245 23.02 -4.28 -12.24
C SER A 245 21.75 -3.44 -12.31
N VAL A 246 20.72 -3.93 -13.01
CA VAL A 246 19.41 -3.26 -13.12
C VAL A 246 18.74 -3.18 -11.73
N ARG A 247 18.79 -4.27 -10.97
CA ARG A 247 18.23 -4.33 -9.61
C ARG A 247 18.89 -3.31 -8.68
N LYS A 248 20.21 -3.24 -8.68
CA LYS A 248 20.98 -2.27 -7.86
C LYS A 248 20.70 -0.83 -8.26
N GLU A 249 20.72 -0.53 -9.55
CA GLU A 249 20.44 0.82 -10.04
C GLU A 249 19.00 1.24 -9.72
N MET A 250 18.03 0.35 -9.91
CA MET A 250 16.62 0.60 -9.55
C MET A 250 16.46 0.87 -8.04
N GLY A 251 17.18 0.16 -7.18
CA GLY A 251 17.20 0.41 -5.75
C GLY A 251 17.76 1.79 -5.38
N ILE A 252 18.83 2.23 -6.05
CA ILE A 252 19.40 3.58 -5.88
C ILE A 252 18.37 4.65 -6.28
N ARG A 253 17.73 4.48 -7.44
CA ARG A 253 16.67 5.39 -7.92
C ARG A 253 15.46 5.41 -6.98
N ALA A 254 15.05 4.25 -6.50
CA ALA A 254 13.96 4.11 -5.53
C ALA A 254 14.23 4.95 -4.27
N ARG A 255 15.45 4.83 -3.71
CA ARG A 255 15.87 5.61 -2.55
C ARG A 255 15.85 7.12 -2.79
N HIS A 256 16.26 7.57 -3.96
CA HIS A 256 16.24 8.99 -4.30
C HIS A 256 14.81 9.50 -4.51
N ASN A 257 14.01 8.78 -5.30
CA ASN A 257 12.67 9.23 -5.65
C ASN A 257 11.71 9.24 -4.45
N VAL A 258 11.87 8.34 -3.48
CA VAL A 258 11.01 8.29 -2.28
C VAL A 258 11.20 9.49 -1.36
N GLU A 259 12.27 10.28 -1.52
CA GLU A 259 12.55 11.49 -0.71
C GLU A 259 11.43 12.54 -0.79
N ARG A 260 10.63 12.53 -1.87
CA ARG A 260 9.44 13.39 -1.98
C ARG A 260 8.41 13.17 -0.87
N PHE A 261 8.45 12.00 -0.21
CA PHE A 261 7.60 11.68 0.93
C PHE A 261 8.27 11.92 2.29
N LYS A 262 9.42 12.60 2.34
CA LYS A 262 10.03 13.03 3.62
C LYS A 262 9.04 13.88 4.41
N ILE A 263 9.12 13.78 5.74
CA ILE A 263 8.19 14.46 6.65
C ILE A 263 8.17 15.98 6.42
N GLU A 264 9.32 16.58 6.07
CA GLU A 264 9.43 18.01 5.81
C GLU A 264 8.59 18.43 4.60
N ASN A 265 8.61 17.63 3.52
CA ASN A 265 7.84 17.90 2.31
C ASN A 265 6.33 17.73 2.54
N ILE A 266 5.94 16.70 3.27
CA ILE A 266 4.53 16.45 3.59
C ILE A 266 4.01 17.50 4.60
N ALA A 267 4.81 17.87 5.60
CA ALA A 267 4.47 18.93 6.56
C ALA A 267 4.28 20.28 5.86
N LEU A 268 5.10 20.60 4.83
CA LEU A 268 4.91 21.80 4.04
C LEU A 268 3.58 21.81 3.28
N GLN A 269 3.14 20.66 2.72
CA GLN A 269 1.83 20.53 2.06
C GLN A 269 0.68 20.79 3.06
N TRP A 270 0.78 20.21 4.28
CA TRP A 270 -0.19 20.46 5.34
C TRP A 270 -0.20 21.93 5.77
N LYS A 271 0.98 22.55 5.95
CA LYS A 271 1.08 23.98 6.28
C LYS A 271 0.39 24.84 5.23
N ASN A 272 0.70 24.63 3.95
CA ASN A 272 0.08 25.38 2.85
C ASN A 272 -1.45 25.19 2.82
N LEU A 273 -1.93 23.96 3.09
CA LEU A 273 -3.36 23.70 3.21
C LEU A 273 -3.97 24.53 4.35
N PHE A 274 -3.37 24.51 5.55
CA PHE A 274 -3.90 25.25 6.69
C PHE A 274 -3.94 26.78 6.41
N GLU A 275 -2.90 27.32 5.83
CA GLU A 275 -2.85 28.74 5.45
C GLU A 275 -3.94 29.08 4.42
N SER A 276 -4.17 28.19 3.43
CA SER A 276 -5.19 28.40 2.39
C SER A 276 -6.63 28.39 2.89
N VAL A 277 -6.90 27.76 4.03
CA VAL A 277 -8.27 27.67 4.59
C VAL A 277 -8.50 28.65 5.75
N THR A 278 -7.45 29.33 6.24
CA THR A 278 -7.55 30.35 7.31
C THR A 278 -7.51 31.78 6.80
N ASN A 279 -7.05 32.01 5.58
CA ASN A 279 -7.08 33.28 4.86
C ASN A 279 -8.37 33.42 4.03
#